data_d22339cde23ad263b04b4b5915b729ba
#
_entry.id   d22339cde23ad263b04b4b5915b729ba
#
_cell.length_a   1.000
_cell.length_b   1.000
_cell.length_c   1.000
_cell.angle_alpha   90.00
_cell.angle_beta   90.00
_cell.angle_gamma   90.00
#
_symmetry.space_group_name_H-M   'P 1'
#
loop_
_entity.id
_entity.type
_entity.pdbx_description
1 polymer ?
#
loop_
_entity_poly.entity_id
_entity_poly.type
_entity_poly.pdbx_seq_one_letter_code
_entity_poly.pdbx_strand_id
1 'polypeptide(L)'
;MTSLNSLVFSYHAQYERAGRIALIDKQIGWGQIVKEVYYYGRYHFITDTGIALVVDDNKKTIVTLYMIDTHELCKVFNYKVPQYMVKRVAYNIRMGWVNTYAKRQRGEVIR
;
A
#
# COMPACT_ATOMS: atom_id res chain seq x y z
N MET A 1 -8.40 1.72 15.85
CA MET A 1 -7.72 1.83 14.53
C MET A 1 -8.78 1.94 13.44
N THR A 2 -8.48 2.67 12.38
CA THR A 2 -9.40 2.88 11.28
C THR A 2 -9.72 1.57 10.56
N SER A 3 -11.00 1.33 10.29
CA SER A 3 -11.45 0.19 9.51
C SER A 3 -11.48 0.55 8.03
N LEU A 4 -11.19 -0.41 7.16
CA LEU A 4 -11.31 -0.22 5.71
C LEU A 4 -12.70 0.25 5.29
N ASN A 5 -13.74 -0.23 5.98
CA ASN A 5 -15.12 0.12 5.65
C ASN A 5 -15.45 1.60 5.88
N SER A 6 -14.64 2.32 6.66
CA SER A 6 -14.86 3.74 6.92
C SER A 6 -14.18 4.63 5.89
N LEU A 7 -13.45 4.05 4.93
CA LEU A 7 -12.69 4.80 3.92
C LEU A 7 -13.45 4.82 2.59
N VAL A 8 -13.29 5.93 1.87
CA VAL A 8 -13.84 6.07 0.52
C VAL A 8 -12.71 6.42 -0.44
N PHE A 9 -12.84 6.01 -1.70
CA PHE A 9 -11.87 6.38 -2.73
C PHE A 9 -12.17 7.76 -3.28
N SER A 10 -11.12 8.58 -3.45
CA SER A 10 -11.23 9.82 -4.18
C SER A 10 -11.50 9.53 -5.66
N TYR A 11 -11.92 10.55 -6.40
CA TYR A 11 -12.08 10.44 -7.86
C TYR A 11 -10.76 10.00 -8.51
N HIS A 12 -9.65 10.63 -8.12
CA HIS A 12 -8.32 10.29 -8.63
C HIS A 12 -8.00 8.81 -8.39
N ALA A 13 -8.21 8.32 -7.16
CA ALA A 13 -7.92 6.92 -6.84
C ALA A 13 -8.76 5.96 -7.68
N GLN A 14 -10.04 6.26 -7.84
CA GLN A 14 -10.94 5.39 -8.62
C GLN A 14 -10.54 5.29 -10.08
N TYR A 15 -10.16 6.39 -10.69
CA TYR A 15 -9.91 6.44 -12.14
C TYR A 15 -8.44 6.28 -12.49
N GLU A 16 -7.55 6.93 -11.76
CA GLU A 16 -6.10 6.85 -12.04
C GLU A 16 -5.47 5.57 -11.53
N ARG A 17 -6.11 4.90 -10.58
CA ARG A 17 -5.58 3.67 -9.97
C ARG A 17 -6.54 2.49 -10.11
N ALA A 18 -7.44 2.54 -11.08
CA ALA A 18 -8.44 1.48 -11.29
C ALA A 18 -7.79 0.11 -11.48
N GLY A 19 -6.67 0.03 -12.19
CA GLY A 19 -5.96 -1.22 -12.40
C GLY A 19 -5.41 -1.81 -11.09
N ARG A 20 -4.89 -0.96 -10.21
CA ARG A 20 -4.40 -1.39 -8.89
C ARG A 20 -5.55 -1.88 -8.03
N ILE A 21 -6.65 -1.17 -8.02
CA ILE A 21 -7.85 -1.57 -7.25
C ILE A 21 -8.34 -2.93 -7.73
N ALA A 22 -8.44 -3.13 -9.04
CA ALA A 22 -8.89 -4.40 -9.61
C ALA A 22 -7.93 -5.55 -9.25
N LEU A 23 -6.63 -5.30 -9.28
CA LEU A 23 -5.62 -6.29 -8.90
C LEU A 23 -5.77 -6.69 -7.44
N ILE A 24 -5.97 -5.72 -6.56
CA ILE A 24 -6.14 -5.97 -5.14
C ILE A 24 -7.42 -6.76 -4.91
N ASP A 25 -8.54 -6.36 -5.52
CA ASP A 25 -9.82 -7.04 -5.38
C ASP A 25 -9.76 -8.50 -5.81
N LYS A 26 -9.06 -8.77 -6.92
CA LYS A 26 -9.09 -10.10 -7.55
C LYS A 26 -7.98 -11.03 -7.10
N GLN A 27 -6.83 -10.49 -6.75
CA GLN A 27 -5.62 -11.30 -6.56
C GLN A 27 -5.03 -11.16 -5.17
N ILE A 28 -4.79 -9.92 -4.72
CA ILE A 28 -4.02 -9.70 -3.49
C ILE A 28 -4.89 -9.81 -2.25
N GLY A 29 -6.07 -9.22 -2.29
CA GLY A 29 -6.93 -9.05 -1.12
C GLY A 29 -6.57 -7.81 -0.33
N TRP A 30 -7.59 -7.13 0.19
CA TRP A 30 -7.41 -5.88 0.93
C TRP A 30 -6.81 -6.09 2.31
N GLY A 31 -7.15 -7.22 2.96
CA GLY A 31 -6.71 -7.48 4.32
C GLY A 31 -7.30 -6.52 5.32
N GLN A 32 -6.54 -6.25 6.37
CA GLN A 32 -6.91 -5.33 7.44
C GLN A 32 -5.81 -4.30 7.66
N ILE A 33 -6.19 -3.09 8.07
CA ILE A 33 -5.22 -2.05 8.42
C ILE A 33 -4.53 -2.46 9.70
N VAL A 34 -3.19 -2.54 9.66
CA VAL A 34 -2.38 -2.94 10.82
C VAL A 34 -1.42 -1.86 11.27
N LYS A 35 -1.23 -0.79 10.48
CA LYS A 35 -0.32 0.28 10.82
C LYS A 35 -0.81 1.59 10.23
N GLU A 36 -0.73 2.64 11.01
CA GLU A 36 -0.95 4.01 10.56
C GLU A 36 0.34 4.77 10.76
N VAL A 37 0.83 5.45 9.71
CA VAL A 37 2.08 6.19 9.77
C VAL A 37 1.96 7.45 8.93
N TYR A 38 2.58 8.54 9.41
CA TYR A 38 2.67 9.80 8.67
C TYR A 38 4.08 9.91 8.12
N TYR A 39 4.21 9.93 6.78
CA TYR A 39 5.49 10.17 6.13
C TYR A 39 5.27 10.69 4.72
N TYR A 40 6.27 11.37 4.19
CA TYR A 40 6.18 12.06 2.89
C TYR A 40 4.96 12.98 2.80
N GLY A 41 4.63 13.65 3.92
CA GLY A 41 3.57 14.66 3.95
C GLY A 41 2.15 14.14 3.95
N ARG A 42 1.95 12.83 4.13
CA ARG A 42 0.63 12.21 4.10
C ARG A 42 0.49 11.10 5.14
N TYR A 43 -0.75 10.85 5.57
CA TYR A 43 -1.06 9.67 6.36
C TYR A 43 -1.14 8.45 5.44
N HIS A 44 -0.56 7.35 5.91
CA HIS A 44 -0.56 6.07 5.19
C HIS A 44 -1.14 5.02 6.12
N PHE A 45 -2.12 4.27 5.62
CA PHE A 45 -2.63 3.09 6.30
C PHE A 45 -2.08 1.86 5.58
N ILE A 46 -1.38 1.01 6.33
CA ILE A 46 -0.74 -0.18 5.79
C ILE A 46 -1.57 -1.39 6.16
N THR A 47 -1.91 -2.21 5.17
CA THR A 47 -2.67 -3.43 5.40
C THR A 47 -1.74 -4.63 5.56
N ASP A 48 -2.25 -5.69 6.17
CA ASP A 48 -1.48 -6.91 6.38
C ASP A 48 -1.21 -7.70 5.10
N THR A 49 -1.83 -7.32 3.99
CA THR A 49 -1.53 -7.90 2.67
C THR A 49 -0.51 -7.08 1.88
N GLY A 50 0.04 -6.03 2.49
CA GLY A 50 1.10 -5.23 1.87
C GLY A 50 0.62 -4.08 1.01
N ILE A 51 -0.56 -3.54 1.29
CA ILE A 51 -1.11 -2.39 0.57
C ILE A 51 -0.88 -1.13 1.39
N ALA A 52 -0.42 -0.06 0.74
CA ALA A 52 -0.33 1.26 1.34
C ALA A 52 -1.48 2.11 0.81
N LEU A 53 -2.35 2.55 1.70
CA LEU A 53 -3.46 3.45 1.39
C LEU A 53 -3.06 4.85 1.82
N VAL A 54 -2.84 5.73 0.86
CA VAL A 54 -2.47 7.13 1.14
C VAL A 54 -3.76 7.91 1.27
N VAL A 55 -3.96 8.52 2.43
CA VAL A 55 -5.22 9.20 2.74
C VAL A 55 -4.99 10.71 2.94
N ASP A 56 -6.07 11.45 2.83
CA ASP A 56 -6.04 12.89 3.09
C ASP A 56 -6.02 13.18 4.60
N ASP A 57 -5.99 14.47 4.96
CA ASP A 57 -5.84 14.89 6.35
C ASP A 57 -7.02 14.47 7.23
N ASN A 58 -8.19 14.26 6.64
CA ASN A 58 -9.35 13.79 7.42
C ASN A 58 -9.30 12.29 7.70
N LYS A 59 -8.34 11.56 7.11
CA LYS A 59 -8.14 10.12 7.26
C LYS A 59 -9.34 9.29 6.83
N LYS A 60 -10.14 9.81 5.89
CA LYS A 60 -11.34 9.15 5.39
C LYS A 60 -11.31 8.87 3.90
N THR A 61 -10.55 9.67 3.14
CA THR A 61 -10.51 9.59 1.69
C THR A 61 -9.17 9.05 1.24
N ILE A 62 -9.19 7.96 0.49
CA ILE A 62 -8.00 7.37 -0.11
C ILE A 62 -7.69 8.17 -1.38
N VAL A 63 -6.56 8.87 -1.40
CA VAL A 63 -6.17 9.70 -2.54
C VAL A 63 -5.32 8.93 -3.53
N THR A 64 -4.59 7.91 -3.07
CA THR A 64 -3.89 6.96 -3.94
C THR A 64 -3.57 5.70 -3.13
N LEU A 65 -3.10 4.67 -3.82
CA LEU A 65 -2.72 3.42 -3.17
C LEU A 65 -1.67 2.71 -4.00
N TYR A 66 -0.88 1.88 -3.35
CA TYR A 66 0.13 1.09 -4.02
C TYR A 66 0.52 -0.12 -3.16
N MET A 67 1.20 -1.08 -3.78
CA MET A 67 1.73 -2.25 -3.08
C MET A 67 3.12 -1.91 -2.56
N ILE A 68 3.34 -2.14 -1.28
CA ILE A 68 4.57 -1.74 -0.58
C ILE A 68 5.70 -2.71 -0.89
N ASP A 69 6.93 -2.19 -1.03
CA ASP A 69 8.11 -3.03 -1.21
C ASP A 69 8.79 -3.29 0.15
N THR A 70 9.82 -4.14 0.13
CA THR A 70 10.53 -4.52 1.35
C THR A 70 11.17 -3.31 2.04
N HIS A 71 11.73 -2.40 1.28
CA HIS A 71 12.37 -1.20 1.81
C HIS A 71 11.38 -0.34 2.60
N GLU A 72 10.22 -0.07 2.00
CA GLU A 72 9.17 0.70 2.67
C GLU A 72 8.59 -0.05 3.87
N LEU A 73 8.41 -1.36 3.74
CA LEU A 73 7.89 -2.18 4.82
C LEU A 73 8.77 -2.05 6.06
N CYS A 74 10.08 -2.12 5.89
CA CYS A 74 11.01 -1.96 7.00
C CYS A 74 10.90 -0.57 7.62
N LYS A 75 10.79 0.46 6.81
CA LYS A 75 10.69 1.84 7.29
C LYS A 75 9.41 2.08 8.10
N VAL A 76 8.25 1.66 7.58
CA VAL A 76 6.98 1.96 8.25
C VAL A 76 6.83 1.20 9.57
N PHE A 77 7.51 0.10 9.74
CA PHE A 77 7.52 -0.66 11.00
C PHE A 77 8.77 -0.41 11.85
N ASN A 78 9.59 0.56 11.46
CA ASN A 78 10.81 0.90 12.17
C ASN A 78 11.68 -0.35 12.40
N TYR A 79 11.82 -1.17 11.36
CA TYR A 79 12.61 -2.40 11.32
C TYR A 79 12.11 -3.51 12.27
N LYS A 80 10.90 -3.38 12.79
CA LYS A 80 10.26 -4.40 13.63
C LYS A 80 9.06 -4.99 12.91
N VAL A 81 9.32 -5.58 11.75
CA VAL A 81 8.27 -6.06 10.85
C VAL A 81 7.76 -7.42 11.30
N PRO A 82 6.43 -7.62 11.37
CA PRO A 82 5.89 -8.95 11.59
C PRO A 82 6.32 -9.92 10.50
N GLN A 83 6.73 -11.13 10.89
CA GLN A 83 7.27 -12.11 9.96
C GLN A 83 6.30 -12.45 8.82
N TYR A 84 5.01 -12.56 9.12
CA TYR A 84 4.03 -12.91 8.11
C TYR A 84 3.92 -11.83 7.02
N MET A 85 4.14 -10.57 7.37
CA MET A 85 4.13 -9.48 6.40
C MET A 85 5.36 -9.50 5.51
N VAL A 86 6.52 -9.84 6.06
CA VAL A 86 7.74 -10.02 5.27
C VAL A 86 7.49 -11.05 4.17
N LYS A 87 6.91 -12.19 4.53
CA LYS A 87 6.59 -13.25 3.58
C LYS A 87 5.57 -12.80 2.54
N ARG A 88 4.55 -12.07 2.98
CA ARG A 88 3.50 -11.60 2.07
C ARG A 88 4.03 -10.60 1.06
N VAL A 89 4.82 -9.64 1.50
CA VAL A 89 5.42 -8.63 0.60
C VAL A 89 6.39 -9.30 -0.36
N ALA A 90 7.19 -10.26 0.10
CA ALA A 90 8.08 -11.02 -0.77
C ALA A 90 7.30 -11.77 -1.86
N TYR A 91 6.16 -12.34 -1.50
CA TYR A 91 5.27 -12.99 -2.46
C TYR A 91 4.75 -11.99 -3.50
N ASN A 92 4.28 -10.83 -3.05
CA ASN A 92 3.76 -9.79 -3.95
C ASN A 92 4.84 -9.33 -4.94
N ILE A 93 6.08 -9.22 -4.48
CA ILE A 93 7.21 -8.85 -5.34
C ILE A 93 7.47 -9.94 -6.40
N ARG A 94 7.47 -11.23 -5.98
CA ARG A 94 7.67 -12.33 -6.91
C ARG A 94 6.60 -12.37 -7.99
N MET A 95 5.37 -12.01 -7.63
CA MET A 95 4.26 -11.98 -8.58
C MET A 95 4.32 -10.76 -9.52
N GLY A 96 5.25 -9.85 -9.29
CA GLY A 96 5.38 -8.67 -10.13
C GLY A 96 4.40 -7.55 -9.82
N TRP A 97 3.77 -7.59 -8.66
CA TRP A 97 2.72 -6.63 -8.30
C TRP A 97 3.25 -5.36 -7.65
N VAL A 98 4.53 -5.30 -7.35
CA VAL A 98 5.13 -4.23 -6.54
C VAL A 98 6.18 -3.47 -7.34
N ASN A 99 6.14 -2.13 -7.26
CA ASN A 99 7.24 -1.28 -7.71
C ASN A 99 8.37 -1.37 -6.69
N THR A 100 9.44 -2.09 -7.00
CA THR A 100 10.56 -2.19 -6.07
C THR A 100 11.31 -0.86 -6.02
N TYR A 101 11.99 -0.64 -4.89
CA TYR A 101 12.81 0.55 -4.71
C TYR A 101 13.85 0.70 -5.83
N ALA A 102 14.48 -0.39 -6.22
CA ALA A 102 15.48 -0.39 -7.30
C ALA A 102 14.89 0.10 -8.62
N LYS A 103 13.67 -0.34 -8.96
CA LYS A 103 12.99 0.12 -10.17
C LYS A 103 12.67 1.60 -10.11
N ARG A 104 12.21 2.10 -8.96
CA ARG A 104 11.95 3.53 -8.80
C ARG A 104 13.21 4.36 -8.95
N GLN A 105 14.34 3.87 -8.43
CA GLN A 105 15.62 4.56 -8.54
C GLN A 105 16.07 4.69 -10.00
N ARG A 106 15.72 3.73 -10.86
CA ARG A 106 16.03 3.79 -12.29
C ARG A 106 15.00 4.57 -13.10
N GLY A 107 13.99 5.14 -12.44
CA GLY A 107 12.92 5.86 -13.12
C GLY A 107 11.89 4.98 -13.80
N GLU A 108 11.92 3.67 -13.58
CA GLU A 108 10.93 2.75 -14.12
C GLU A 108 9.60 2.91 -13.39
N VAL A 109 8.51 2.84 -14.14
CA VAL A 109 7.16 2.98 -13.59
C VAL A 109 6.37 1.72 -13.89
N ILE A 110 5.84 1.07 -12.84
CA ILE A 110 4.95 -0.07 -12.96
C ILE A 110 3.55 0.42 -12.60
N ARG A 111 2.62 0.21 -13.50
CA ARG A 111 1.24 0.68 -13.34
C ARG A 111 0.27 -0.47 -13.25
#